data_de14b197c6ae963640967c3d891fa581
#
_entry.id   de14b197c6ae963640967c3d891fa581
#
_cell.length_a   1.000
_cell.length_b   1.000
_cell.length_c   1.000
_cell.angle_alpha   90.00
_cell.angle_beta   90.00
_cell.angle_gamma   90.00
#
_symmetry.space_group_name_H-M   'P 1'
#
loop_
_entity.id
_entity.type
_entity.pdbx_description
1 polymer ?
#
loop_
_entity_poly.entity_id
_entity_poly.type
_entity_poly.pdbx_seq_one_letter_code
_entity_poly.pdbx_strand_id
1 'polypeptide(L)'
;MNEFLTTEWFPTAVGNEVLWIIMLVLNFAAILLIYRLFGRIGLLCWLPIAVIIANLQVMKIVTLFGLTTSLGNITYSTSFLATDILSENYGSKHARQAVILGFFALLSLTFLMGLALLFEPSPADYAQKSMQVLYAILPRIALASLVAYGISQAHDIWTYSRFKKKQPAKRWIWLRNNVSTMLSQAIDTLLFVSIAFAGRMPYREFWEIVISTYLIKWMVAAADTPLVYLSSLWHRKKRIGEV
;
A
#
# COMPACT_ATOMS: atom_id res chain seq x y z
N MET A 1 -29.37 -20.65 0.81
CA MET A 1 -28.54 -19.63 1.45
C MET A 1 -27.14 -19.47 0.79
N ASN A 2 -26.90 -20.14 -0.36
CA ASN A 2 -25.65 -20.06 -1.14
C ASN A 2 -25.73 -19.18 -2.40
N GLU A 3 -26.89 -18.63 -2.73
CA GLU A 3 -27.06 -17.84 -3.97
C GLU A 3 -26.69 -16.35 -3.86
N PHE A 4 -26.56 -15.81 -2.64
CA PHE A 4 -26.18 -14.42 -2.45
C PHE A 4 -24.66 -14.17 -2.55
N LEU A 5 -23.84 -15.21 -2.68
CA LEU A 5 -22.38 -15.12 -2.74
C LEU A 5 -21.79 -15.39 -4.13
N THR A 6 -22.61 -15.65 -5.14
CA THR A 6 -22.12 -15.70 -6.51
C THR A 6 -21.93 -14.27 -7.00
N THR A 7 -20.68 -13.85 -7.02
CA THR A 7 -20.23 -12.55 -7.59
C THR A 7 -20.42 -12.54 -9.11
N GLU A 8 -21.65 -12.60 -9.58
CA GLU A 8 -21.99 -12.44 -11.02
C GLU A 8 -21.83 -11.00 -11.53
N TRP A 9 -21.32 -10.11 -10.67
CA TRP A 9 -21.09 -8.70 -11.02
C TRP A 9 -19.92 -8.49 -11.99
N PHE A 10 -19.03 -9.48 -12.14
CA PHE A 10 -17.90 -9.41 -13.06
C PHE A 10 -17.81 -10.67 -13.92
N PRO A 11 -17.62 -10.55 -15.25
CA PRO A 11 -17.43 -11.70 -16.10
C PRO A 11 -16.19 -12.51 -15.63
N THR A 12 -16.37 -13.77 -15.35
CA THR A 12 -15.35 -14.73 -14.88
C THR A 12 -14.24 -15.00 -15.92
N ALA A 13 -14.31 -14.36 -17.07
CA ALA A 13 -13.40 -14.57 -18.21
C ALA A 13 -12.21 -13.59 -18.28
N VAL A 14 -12.08 -12.65 -17.33
CA VAL A 14 -11.00 -11.66 -17.37
C VAL A 14 -9.79 -12.19 -16.60
N GLY A 15 -8.63 -12.30 -17.26
CA GLY A 15 -7.39 -12.74 -16.62
C GLY A 15 -6.93 -11.82 -15.49
N ASN A 16 -6.19 -12.40 -14.53
CA ASN A 16 -5.68 -11.66 -13.36
C ASN A 16 -4.82 -10.45 -13.74
N GLU A 17 -4.06 -10.55 -14.83
CA GLU A 17 -3.19 -9.48 -15.32
C GLU A 17 -4.00 -8.27 -15.80
N VAL A 18 -5.12 -8.52 -16.50
CA VAL A 18 -6.03 -7.45 -16.96
C VAL A 18 -6.71 -6.79 -15.77
N LEU A 19 -7.20 -7.58 -14.80
CA LEU A 19 -7.77 -7.06 -13.57
C LEU A 19 -6.75 -6.25 -12.76
N TRP A 20 -5.48 -6.69 -12.75
CA TRP A 20 -4.39 -5.97 -12.12
C TRP A 20 -4.15 -4.60 -12.76
N ILE A 21 -4.13 -4.53 -14.10
CA ILE A 21 -3.98 -3.26 -14.83
C ILE A 21 -5.17 -2.34 -14.57
N ILE A 22 -6.39 -2.87 -14.61
CA ILE A 22 -7.61 -2.10 -14.31
C ILE A 22 -7.53 -1.54 -12.89
N MET A 23 -7.16 -2.36 -11.92
CA MET A 23 -7.05 -1.94 -10.52
C MET A 23 -5.97 -0.88 -10.33
N LEU A 24 -4.82 -1.00 -11.00
CA LEU A 24 -3.75 0.00 -11.01
C LEU A 24 -4.26 1.35 -11.54
N VAL A 25 -4.90 1.35 -12.70
CA VAL A 25 -5.44 2.56 -13.34
C VAL A 25 -6.52 3.20 -12.47
N LEU A 26 -7.44 2.40 -11.91
CA LEU A 26 -8.50 2.90 -11.03
C LEU A 26 -7.95 3.52 -9.73
N ASN A 27 -6.94 2.90 -9.10
CA ASN A 27 -6.30 3.48 -7.93
C ASN A 27 -5.63 4.82 -8.25
N PHE A 28 -4.86 4.90 -9.35
CA PHE A 28 -4.25 6.15 -9.78
C PHE A 28 -5.29 7.22 -10.13
N ALA A 29 -6.33 6.85 -10.86
CA ALA A 29 -7.42 7.77 -11.20
C ALA A 29 -8.14 8.29 -9.95
N ALA A 30 -8.41 7.42 -8.96
CA ALA A 30 -9.04 7.80 -7.69
C ALA A 30 -8.17 8.80 -6.91
N ILE A 31 -6.84 8.55 -6.82
CA ILE A 31 -5.90 9.46 -6.15
C ILE A 31 -5.87 10.82 -6.83
N LEU A 32 -5.78 10.86 -8.16
CA LEU A 32 -5.77 12.10 -8.91
C LEU A 32 -7.11 12.85 -8.84
N LEU A 33 -8.22 12.11 -8.89
CA LEU A 33 -9.56 12.68 -8.76
C LEU A 33 -9.78 13.32 -7.39
N ILE A 34 -9.50 12.59 -6.32
CA ILE A 34 -9.67 13.10 -4.95
C ILE A 34 -8.73 14.29 -4.68
N TYR A 35 -7.50 14.23 -5.24
CA TYR A 35 -6.57 15.35 -5.18
C TYR A 35 -7.11 16.58 -5.91
N ARG A 36 -7.68 16.40 -7.12
CA ARG A 36 -8.24 17.49 -7.90
C ARG A 36 -9.46 18.14 -7.25
N LEU A 37 -10.30 17.33 -6.58
CA LEU A 37 -11.54 17.79 -5.95
C LEU A 37 -11.33 18.42 -4.56
N PHE A 38 -10.43 17.84 -3.74
CA PHE A 38 -10.29 18.20 -2.32
C PHE A 38 -8.84 18.53 -1.92
N GLY A 39 -7.92 18.60 -2.89
CA GLY A 39 -6.53 18.98 -2.64
C GLY A 39 -5.84 18.12 -1.58
N ARG A 40 -5.15 18.81 -0.67
CA ARG A 40 -4.42 18.17 0.44
C ARG A 40 -5.31 17.32 1.33
N ILE A 41 -6.51 17.80 1.66
CA ILE A 41 -7.42 17.09 2.57
C ILE A 41 -7.87 15.78 1.95
N GLY A 42 -8.15 15.76 0.65
CA GLY A 42 -8.51 14.54 -0.08
C GLY A 42 -7.44 13.46 0.05
N LEU A 43 -6.16 13.81 -0.10
CA LEU A 43 -5.06 12.85 0.03
C LEU A 43 -4.84 12.38 1.48
N LEU A 44 -5.03 13.27 2.47
CA LEU A 44 -4.97 12.91 3.89
C LEU A 44 -6.08 11.92 4.28
N CYS A 45 -7.26 12.01 3.65
CA CYS A 45 -8.35 11.06 3.85
C CYS A 45 -8.14 9.76 3.03
N TRP A 46 -7.60 9.87 1.82
CA TRP A 46 -7.38 8.70 0.95
C TRP A 46 -6.39 7.70 1.53
N LEU A 47 -5.28 8.19 2.10
CA LEU A 47 -4.21 7.32 2.56
C LEU A 47 -4.67 6.33 3.65
N PRO A 48 -5.40 6.72 4.71
CA PRO A 48 -5.99 5.77 5.66
C PRO A 48 -6.88 4.72 5.00
N ILE A 49 -7.71 5.13 4.04
CA ILE A 49 -8.57 4.21 3.28
C ILE A 49 -7.73 3.21 2.49
N ALA A 50 -6.72 3.68 1.77
CA ALA A 50 -5.83 2.82 0.99
C ALA A 50 -5.05 1.84 1.89
N VAL A 51 -4.59 2.28 3.06
CA VAL A 51 -3.89 1.41 4.04
C VAL A 51 -4.82 0.31 4.54
N ILE A 52 -6.07 0.62 4.90
CA ILE A 52 -7.06 -0.38 5.32
C ILE A 52 -7.31 -1.39 4.19
N ILE A 53 -7.63 -0.91 2.98
CA ILE A 53 -7.92 -1.76 1.83
C ILE A 53 -6.71 -2.66 1.52
N ALA A 54 -5.50 -2.11 1.46
CA ALA A 54 -4.29 -2.87 1.17
C ALA A 54 -4.07 -3.99 2.19
N ASN A 55 -4.23 -3.72 3.49
CA ASN A 55 -4.02 -4.72 4.53
C ASN A 55 -5.11 -5.80 4.56
N LEU A 56 -6.33 -5.52 4.14
CA LEU A 56 -7.36 -6.53 3.90
C LEU A 56 -7.06 -7.36 2.65
N GLN A 57 -6.63 -6.72 1.56
CA GLN A 57 -6.29 -7.38 0.31
C GLN A 57 -5.01 -8.23 0.38
N VAL A 58 -4.12 -7.95 1.35
CA VAL A 58 -2.88 -8.74 1.56
C VAL A 58 -3.17 -10.23 1.75
N MET A 59 -4.31 -10.58 2.32
CA MET A 59 -4.70 -11.97 2.55
C MET A 59 -5.13 -12.70 1.27
N LYS A 60 -5.45 -11.97 0.21
CA LYS A 60 -5.80 -12.56 -1.08
C LYS A 60 -4.54 -12.82 -1.89
N ILE A 61 -4.18 -14.08 -2.02
CA ILE A 61 -3.06 -14.55 -2.81
C ILE A 61 -3.54 -14.88 -4.21
N VAL A 62 -2.84 -14.40 -5.23
CA VAL A 62 -3.17 -14.57 -6.64
C VAL A 62 -1.91 -14.92 -7.43
N THR A 63 -2.08 -15.49 -8.63
CA THR A 63 -0.99 -15.65 -9.59
C THR A 63 -1.04 -14.51 -10.59
N LEU A 64 0.06 -13.77 -10.71
CA LEU A 64 0.25 -12.69 -11.68
C LEU A 64 1.56 -12.91 -12.43
N PHE A 65 1.51 -12.88 -13.76
CA PHE A 65 2.70 -13.08 -14.61
C PHE A 65 3.47 -14.36 -14.27
N GLY A 66 2.77 -15.42 -13.86
CA GLY A 66 3.35 -16.71 -13.47
C GLY A 66 3.97 -16.76 -12.07
N LEU A 67 3.89 -15.71 -11.28
CA LEU A 67 4.38 -15.64 -9.90
C LEU A 67 3.24 -15.53 -8.90
N THR A 68 3.37 -16.23 -7.79
CA THR A 68 2.48 -16.07 -6.63
C THR A 68 2.72 -14.72 -5.98
N THR A 69 1.66 -13.96 -5.74
CA THR A 69 1.74 -12.62 -5.12
C THR A 69 0.52 -12.33 -4.27
N SER A 70 0.67 -11.36 -3.34
CA SER A 70 -0.42 -10.80 -2.56
C SER A 70 -1.10 -9.66 -3.32
N LEU A 71 -2.42 -9.65 -3.37
CA LEU A 71 -3.17 -8.61 -4.08
C LEU A 71 -3.02 -7.22 -3.43
N GLY A 72 -2.83 -7.16 -2.12
CA GLY A 72 -2.62 -5.90 -1.38
C GLY A 72 -1.45 -5.05 -1.87
N ASN A 73 -0.49 -5.66 -2.59
CA ASN A 73 0.68 -4.96 -3.13
C ASN A 73 0.31 -3.83 -4.09
N ILE A 74 -0.79 -3.95 -4.85
CA ILE A 74 -1.22 -2.92 -5.81
C ILE A 74 -1.65 -1.66 -5.07
N THR A 75 -2.63 -1.80 -4.18
CA THR A 75 -3.19 -0.66 -3.43
C THR A 75 -2.14 -0.03 -2.52
N TYR A 76 -1.28 -0.84 -1.89
CA TYR A 76 -0.17 -0.35 -1.09
C TYR A 76 0.82 0.46 -1.93
N SER A 77 1.27 -0.07 -3.07
CA SER A 77 2.23 0.61 -3.94
C SER A 77 1.66 1.89 -4.55
N THR A 78 0.40 1.88 -5.00
CA THR A 78 -0.24 3.10 -5.54
C THR A 78 -0.43 4.19 -4.48
N SER A 79 -0.50 3.84 -3.19
CA SER A 79 -0.61 4.83 -2.11
C SER A 79 0.62 5.73 -1.98
N PHE A 80 1.79 5.30 -2.49
CA PHE A 80 2.98 6.16 -2.55
C PHE A 80 2.76 7.39 -3.44
N LEU A 81 2.00 7.29 -4.53
CA LEU A 81 1.62 8.44 -5.33
C LEU A 81 0.97 9.55 -4.47
N ALA A 82 0.09 9.19 -3.53
CA ALA A 82 -0.55 10.16 -2.64
C ALA A 82 0.46 10.84 -1.71
N THR A 83 1.42 10.10 -1.16
CA THR A 83 2.49 10.67 -0.31
C THR A 83 3.47 11.51 -1.11
N ASP A 84 3.77 11.14 -2.35
CA ASP A 84 4.65 11.88 -3.24
C ASP A 84 4.01 13.21 -3.67
N ILE A 85 2.72 13.20 -4.02
CA ILE A 85 1.95 14.42 -4.32
C ILE A 85 1.93 15.35 -3.09
N LEU A 86 1.71 14.81 -1.88
CA LEU A 86 1.75 15.59 -0.65
C LEU A 86 3.14 16.17 -0.40
N SER A 87 4.18 15.37 -0.58
CA SER A 87 5.56 15.78 -0.35
C SER A 87 6.00 16.87 -1.32
N GLU A 88 5.69 16.70 -2.61
CA GLU A 88 6.08 17.63 -3.67
C GLU A 88 5.32 18.96 -3.58
N ASN A 89 4.00 18.94 -3.36
CA ASN A 89 3.16 20.12 -3.46
C ASN A 89 2.95 20.84 -2.13
N TYR A 90 3.03 20.12 -0.98
CA TYR A 90 2.73 20.66 0.36
C TYR A 90 3.86 20.43 1.37
N GLY A 91 4.90 19.68 0.98
CA GLY A 91 6.07 19.38 1.81
C GLY A 91 5.95 18.09 2.63
N SER A 92 7.12 17.55 2.99
CA SER A 92 7.27 16.24 3.65
C SER A 92 6.54 16.09 4.99
N LYS A 93 6.24 17.21 5.67
CA LYS A 93 5.45 17.19 6.91
C LYS A 93 4.05 16.63 6.67
N HIS A 94 3.40 17.00 5.57
CA HIS A 94 2.04 16.54 5.24
C HIS A 94 2.04 15.08 4.78
N ALA A 95 3.05 14.64 4.03
CA ALA A 95 3.23 13.24 3.69
C ALA A 95 3.39 12.37 4.95
N ARG A 96 4.21 12.80 5.91
CA ARG A 96 4.37 12.12 7.21
C ARG A 96 3.05 12.07 7.99
N GLN A 97 2.28 13.15 8.03
CA GLN A 97 0.96 13.17 8.67
C GLN A 97 0.01 12.14 8.05
N ALA A 98 -0.04 12.05 6.71
CA ALA A 98 -0.85 11.06 6.01
C ALA A 98 -0.47 9.62 6.38
N VAL A 99 0.83 9.32 6.45
CA VAL A 99 1.34 8.00 6.87
C VAL A 99 0.94 7.68 8.31
N ILE A 100 1.08 8.63 9.24
CA ILE A 100 0.67 8.45 10.64
C ILE A 100 -0.84 8.19 10.73
N LEU A 101 -1.66 8.94 9.98
CA LEU A 101 -3.10 8.72 9.92
C LEU A 101 -3.44 7.33 9.35
N GLY A 102 -2.70 6.87 8.34
CA GLY A 102 -2.85 5.52 7.79
C GLY A 102 -2.58 4.43 8.83
N PHE A 103 -1.48 4.54 9.57
CA PHE A 103 -1.18 3.60 10.66
C PHE A 103 -2.18 3.66 11.81
N PHE A 104 -2.62 4.87 12.20
CA PHE A 104 -3.65 5.02 13.20
C PHE A 104 -4.96 4.33 12.79
N ALA A 105 -5.37 4.49 11.51
CA ALA A 105 -6.56 3.83 10.98
C ALA A 105 -6.43 2.31 10.98
N LEU A 106 -5.24 1.77 10.61
CA LEU A 106 -4.97 0.33 10.64
C LEU A 106 -5.02 -0.24 12.07
N LEU A 107 -4.40 0.44 13.02
CA LEU A 107 -4.43 0.03 14.43
C LEU A 107 -5.85 0.10 14.99
N SER A 108 -6.60 1.17 14.66
CA SER A 108 -7.99 1.32 15.08
C SER A 108 -8.87 0.21 14.50
N LEU A 109 -8.73 -0.10 13.21
CA LEU A 109 -9.43 -1.22 12.59
C LEU A 109 -9.10 -2.54 13.30
N THR A 110 -7.81 -2.81 13.52
CA THR A 110 -7.34 -4.05 14.14
C THR A 110 -7.92 -4.22 15.55
N PHE A 111 -7.88 -3.15 16.35
CA PHE A 111 -8.38 -3.16 17.72
C PHE A 111 -9.90 -3.29 17.78
N LEU A 112 -10.63 -2.44 17.04
CA LEU A 112 -12.09 -2.42 17.09
C LEU A 112 -12.72 -3.70 16.51
N MET A 113 -12.14 -4.24 15.42
CA MET A 113 -12.61 -5.51 14.86
C MET A 113 -12.24 -6.69 15.74
N GLY A 114 -11.06 -6.66 16.39
CA GLY A 114 -10.71 -7.64 17.40
C GLY A 114 -11.68 -7.64 18.59
N LEU A 115 -12.06 -6.44 19.07
CA LEU A 115 -13.05 -6.30 20.14
C LEU A 115 -14.43 -6.79 19.70
N ALA A 116 -14.85 -6.48 18.47
CA ALA A 116 -16.13 -6.94 17.92
C ALA A 116 -16.24 -8.47 17.87
N LEU A 117 -15.14 -9.17 17.62
CA LEU A 117 -15.11 -10.64 17.60
C LEU A 117 -15.25 -11.30 18.98
N LEU A 118 -15.14 -10.52 20.08
CA LEU A 118 -15.36 -11.03 21.45
C LEU A 118 -16.84 -11.09 21.85
N PHE A 119 -17.72 -10.43 21.08
CA PHE A 119 -19.16 -10.53 21.33
C PHE A 119 -19.68 -11.91 20.96
N GLU A 120 -20.56 -12.48 21.79
CA GLU A 120 -21.21 -13.75 21.48
C GLU A 120 -22.14 -13.57 20.27
N PRO A 121 -21.98 -14.42 19.21
CA PRO A 121 -22.85 -14.30 18.04
C PRO A 121 -24.26 -14.77 18.33
N SER A 122 -25.27 -14.05 17.84
CA SER A 122 -26.66 -14.47 17.84
C SER A 122 -26.85 -15.70 16.92
N PRO A 123 -27.87 -16.57 17.16
CA PRO A 123 -28.23 -17.64 16.24
C PRO A 123 -28.51 -17.17 14.80
N ALA A 124 -28.83 -15.91 14.59
CA ALA A 124 -29.03 -15.29 13.28
C ALA A 124 -27.72 -14.78 12.64
N ASP A 125 -26.59 -14.87 13.34
CA ASP A 125 -25.30 -14.37 12.82
C ASP A 125 -24.74 -15.32 11.75
N TYR A 126 -24.60 -14.80 10.53
CA TYR A 126 -23.96 -15.47 9.40
C TYR A 126 -22.53 -15.00 9.15
N ALA A 127 -22.07 -13.94 9.81
CA ALA A 127 -20.82 -13.24 9.49
C ALA A 127 -19.65 -13.64 10.39
N GLN A 128 -19.88 -14.10 11.62
CA GLN A 128 -18.86 -14.35 12.65
C GLN A 128 -17.67 -15.18 12.13
N LYS A 129 -17.93 -16.30 11.46
CA LYS A 129 -16.87 -17.17 10.94
C LYS A 129 -16.01 -16.48 9.88
N SER A 130 -16.64 -15.74 8.97
CA SER A 130 -15.94 -15.00 7.92
C SER A 130 -15.13 -13.86 8.49
N MET A 131 -15.67 -13.15 9.46
CA MET A 131 -14.96 -12.08 10.17
C MET A 131 -13.77 -12.62 10.97
N GLN A 132 -13.91 -13.76 11.66
CA GLN A 132 -12.79 -14.41 12.34
C GLN A 132 -11.64 -14.74 11.39
N VAL A 133 -11.93 -15.29 10.21
CA VAL A 133 -10.89 -15.59 9.21
C VAL A 133 -10.18 -14.32 8.74
N LEU A 134 -10.94 -13.25 8.48
CA LEU A 134 -10.38 -12.01 7.95
C LEU A 134 -9.61 -11.20 9.02
N TYR A 135 -10.16 -11.09 10.22
CA TYR A 135 -9.61 -10.15 11.22
C TYR A 135 -8.66 -10.80 12.24
N ALA A 136 -8.64 -12.13 12.39
CA ALA A 136 -7.71 -12.80 13.30
C ALA A 136 -6.23 -12.63 12.90
N ILE A 137 -5.93 -12.42 11.61
CA ILE A 137 -4.56 -12.22 11.13
C ILE A 137 -4.15 -10.74 11.13
N LEU A 138 -5.11 -9.80 11.20
CA LEU A 138 -4.82 -8.36 11.12
C LEU A 138 -3.79 -7.85 12.12
N PRO A 139 -3.76 -8.29 13.40
CA PRO A 139 -2.73 -7.84 14.34
C PRO A 139 -1.32 -8.17 13.87
N ARG A 140 -1.14 -9.35 13.26
CA ARG A 140 0.14 -9.78 12.70
C ARG A 140 0.53 -8.97 11.47
N ILE A 141 -0.41 -8.68 10.58
CA ILE A 141 -0.21 -7.85 9.39
C ILE A 141 0.10 -6.40 9.79
N ALA A 142 -0.63 -5.84 10.75
CA ALA A 142 -0.40 -4.50 11.28
C ALA A 142 1.01 -4.38 11.89
N LEU A 143 1.42 -5.36 12.71
CA LEU A 143 2.77 -5.43 13.26
C LEU A 143 3.82 -5.53 12.15
N ALA A 144 3.60 -6.38 11.15
CA ALA A 144 4.50 -6.52 10.00
C ALA A 144 4.67 -5.19 9.27
N SER A 145 3.58 -4.47 9.00
CA SER A 145 3.60 -3.17 8.32
C SER A 145 4.35 -2.11 9.13
N LEU A 146 4.09 -2.02 10.44
CA LEU A 146 4.76 -1.04 11.32
C LEU A 146 6.26 -1.30 11.43
N VAL A 147 6.67 -2.56 11.67
CA VAL A 147 8.07 -2.94 11.82
C VAL A 147 8.82 -2.77 10.51
N ALA A 148 8.26 -3.25 9.40
CA ALA A 148 8.88 -3.13 8.09
C ALA A 148 9.06 -1.65 7.70
N TYR A 149 8.00 -0.85 7.83
CA TYR A 149 8.07 0.58 7.56
C TYR A 149 9.08 1.31 8.46
N GLY A 150 9.05 1.07 9.77
CA GLY A 150 9.96 1.74 10.71
C GLY A 150 11.43 1.45 10.41
N ILE A 151 11.78 0.19 10.16
CA ILE A 151 13.16 -0.23 9.87
C ILE A 151 13.59 0.25 8.47
N SER A 152 12.74 0.09 7.47
CA SER A 152 13.07 0.50 6.10
C SER A 152 13.28 2.01 5.99
N GLN A 153 12.45 2.82 6.64
CA GLN A 153 12.61 4.27 6.68
C GLN A 153 13.88 4.71 7.42
N ALA A 154 14.19 4.08 8.55
CA ALA A 154 15.44 4.36 9.26
C ALA A 154 16.66 4.02 8.39
N HIS A 155 16.62 2.89 7.68
CA HIS A 155 17.65 2.48 6.73
C HIS A 155 17.78 3.44 5.54
N ASP A 156 16.65 3.89 4.98
CA ASP A 156 16.64 4.85 3.87
C ASP A 156 17.37 6.15 4.26
N ILE A 157 16.98 6.75 5.37
CA ILE A 157 17.59 7.98 5.90
C ILE A 157 19.08 7.77 6.16
N TRP A 158 19.48 6.65 6.75
CA TRP A 158 20.87 6.33 7.04
C TRP A 158 21.69 6.17 5.76
N THR A 159 21.20 5.37 4.80
CA THR A 159 21.86 5.11 3.51
C THR A 159 21.99 6.38 2.70
N TYR A 160 20.92 7.15 2.55
CA TYR A 160 20.95 8.43 1.85
C TYR A 160 21.98 9.40 2.45
N SER A 161 22.00 9.51 3.78
CA SER A 161 22.94 10.38 4.49
C SER A 161 24.39 9.94 4.30
N ARG A 162 24.67 8.64 4.29
CA ARG A 162 26.00 8.06 4.02
C ARG A 162 26.48 8.37 2.60
N PHE A 163 25.60 8.15 1.59
CA PHE A 163 25.91 8.47 0.21
C PHE A 163 26.11 9.98 -0.02
N LYS A 164 25.31 10.81 0.62
CA LYS A 164 25.44 12.28 0.55
C LYS A 164 26.79 12.75 1.07
N LYS A 165 27.31 12.17 2.17
CA LYS A 165 28.63 12.48 2.70
C LYS A 165 29.76 12.06 1.76
N LYS A 166 29.65 10.90 1.09
CA LYS A 166 30.67 10.39 0.18
C LYS A 166 30.67 11.10 -1.18
N GLN A 167 29.49 11.48 -1.67
CA GLN A 167 29.31 12.10 -2.98
C GLN A 167 28.37 13.33 -2.88
N PRO A 168 28.85 14.47 -2.42
CA PRO A 168 28.02 15.65 -2.17
C PRO A 168 27.51 16.32 -3.46
N ALA A 169 28.12 16.07 -4.64
CA ALA A 169 27.77 16.73 -5.89
C ALA A 169 26.30 16.50 -6.28
N LYS A 170 25.62 17.56 -6.72
CA LYS A 170 24.20 17.53 -7.12
C LYS A 170 23.90 16.56 -8.26
N ARG A 171 24.84 16.31 -9.16
CA ARG A 171 24.68 15.35 -10.26
C ARG A 171 24.41 13.91 -9.81
N TRP A 172 24.74 13.56 -8.56
CA TRP A 172 24.55 12.23 -8.00
C TRP A 172 23.29 12.09 -7.12
N ILE A 173 22.43 13.13 -7.06
CA ILE A 173 21.21 13.08 -6.25
C ILE A 173 20.31 11.93 -6.68
N TRP A 174 20.10 11.77 -7.98
CA TRP A 174 19.28 10.69 -8.53
C TRP A 174 19.78 9.30 -8.12
N LEU A 175 21.10 9.08 -8.18
CA LEU A 175 21.71 7.79 -7.81
C LEU A 175 21.55 7.53 -6.31
N ARG A 176 21.82 8.53 -5.47
CA ARG A 176 21.66 8.41 -4.01
C ARG A 176 20.23 8.09 -3.64
N ASN A 177 19.29 8.80 -4.22
CA ASN A 177 17.86 8.59 -3.98
C ASN A 177 17.41 7.20 -4.42
N ASN A 178 17.70 6.84 -5.66
CA ASN A 178 17.26 5.53 -6.18
C ASN A 178 17.91 4.36 -5.42
N VAL A 179 19.23 4.37 -5.19
CA VAL A 179 19.89 3.27 -4.47
C VAL A 179 19.40 3.17 -3.04
N SER A 180 19.22 4.29 -2.33
CA SER A 180 18.68 4.29 -0.98
C SER A 180 17.28 3.71 -0.94
N THR A 181 16.39 4.19 -1.81
CA THR A 181 15.01 3.71 -1.89
C THR A 181 14.92 2.25 -2.30
N MET A 182 15.71 1.81 -3.28
CA MET A 182 15.74 0.41 -3.71
C MET A 182 16.10 -0.55 -2.57
N LEU A 183 17.18 -0.24 -1.85
CA LEU A 183 17.62 -1.05 -0.72
C LEU A 183 16.58 -1.05 0.41
N SER A 184 16.00 0.11 0.71
CA SER A 184 14.99 0.24 1.75
C SER A 184 13.71 -0.49 1.41
N GLN A 185 13.28 -0.47 0.15
CA GLN A 185 12.12 -1.24 -0.32
C GLN A 185 12.36 -2.75 -0.32
N ALA A 186 13.61 -3.20 -0.57
CA ALA A 186 13.96 -4.61 -0.42
C ALA A 186 13.85 -5.06 1.05
N ILE A 187 14.37 -4.25 1.98
CA ILE A 187 14.26 -4.49 3.43
C ILE A 187 12.80 -4.49 3.87
N ASP A 188 12.03 -3.49 3.47
CA ASP A 188 10.60 -3.39 3.76
C ASP A 188 9.85 -4.64 3.31
N THR A 189 10.06 -5.05 2.07
CA THR A 189 9.40 -6.23 1.50
C THR A 189 9.78 -7.51 2.24
N LEU A 190 11.08 -7.70 2.48
CA LEU A 190 11.56 -8.90 3.17
C LEU A 190 11.02 -8.99 4.60
N LEU A 191 11.07 -7.89 5.36
CA LEU A 191 10.57 -7.84 6.73
C LEU A 191 9.05 -8.04 6.77
N PHE A 192 8.31 -7.32 5.91
CA PHE A 192 6.87 -7.45 5.86
C PHE A 192 6.44 -8.89 5.56
N VAL A 193 6.95 -9.48 4.47
CA VAL A 193 6.57 -10.83 4.05
C VAL A 193 7.00 -11.86 5.11
N SER A 194 8.18 -11.68 5.73
CA SER A 194 8.64 -12.56 6.79
C SER A 194 7.73 -12.54 8.02
N ILE A 195 7.37 -11.35 8.50
CA ILE A 195 6.51 -11.25 9.68
C ILE A 195 5.07 -11.66 9.35
N ALA A 196 4.53 -11.26 8.19
CA ALA A 196 3.16 -11.56 7.81
C ALA A 196 2.94 -13.05 7.51
N PHE A 197 3.84 -13.68 6.77
CA PHE A 197 3.59 -14.97 6.14
C PHE A 197 4.51 -16.13 6.59
N ALA A 198 5.63 -15.88 7.30
CA ALA A 198 6.51 -16.97 7.74
C ALA A 198 5.75 -18.03 8.56
N GLY A 199 5.96 -19.29 8.19
CA GLY A 199 5.31 -20.46 8.81
C GLY A 199 3.85 -20.67 8.40
N ARG A 200 3.31 -19.90 7.43
CA ARG A 200 1.93 -20.02 6.95
C ARG A 200 1.79 -20.49 5.51
N MET A 201 2.91 -20.60 4.80
CA MET A 201 2.94 -21.02 3.41
C MET A 201 4.23 -21.80 3.12
N PRO A 202 4.28 -22.61 2.04
CA PRO A 202 5.48 -23.29 1.57
C PRO A 202 6.60 -22.31 1.23
N TYR A 203 7.86 -22.76 1.34
CA TYR A 203 9.06 -21.95 1.15
C TYR A 203 9.15 -21.33 -0.25
N ARG A 204 8.71 -22.05 -1.27
CA ARG A 204 8.70 -21.58 -2.67
C ARG A 204 7.78 -20.36 -2.83
N GLU A 205 6.53 -20.47 -2.37
CA GLU A 205 5.52 -19.41 -2.45
C GLU A 205 5.94 -18.17 -1.64
N PHE A 206 6.59 -18.38 -0.49
CA PHE A 206 7.16 -17.29 0.29
C PHE A 206 8.12 -16.43 -0.54
N TRP A 207 9.09 -17.05 -1.23
CA TRP A 207 10.05 -16.32 -2.06
C TRP A 207 9.42 -15.72 -3.32
N GLU A 208 8.44 -16.41 -3.92
CA GLU A 208 7.67 -15.85 -5.03
C GLU A 208 6.96 -14.55 -4.61
N ILE A 209 6.37 -14.51 -3.41
CA ILE A 209 5.73 -13.30 -2.86
C ILE A 209 6.76 -12.20 -2.58
N VAL A 210 7.92 -12.52 -2.03
CA VAL A 210 8.98 -11.52 -1.80
C VAL A 210 9.41 -10.88 -3.12
N ILE A 211 9.71 -11.69 -4.13
CA ILE A 211 10.20 -11.23 -5.43
C ILE A 211 9.10 -10.46 -6.17
N SER A 212 7.90 -11.01 -6.26
CA SER A 212 6.78 -10.38 -6.96
C SER A 212 6.38 -9.06 -6.31
N THR A 213 6.32 -8.99 -4.98
CA THR A 213 6.03 -7.75 -4.24
C THR A 213 7.07 -6.68 -4.54
N TYR A 214 8.34 -7.04 -4.51
CA TYR A 214 9.43 -6.11 -4.81
C TYR A 214 9.36 -5.59 -6.25
N LEU A 215 9.15 -6.48 -7.23
CA LEU A 215 9.01 -6.11 -8.64
C LEU A 215 7.77 -5.23 -8.89
N ILE A 216 6.63 -5.57 -8.28
CA ILE A 216 5.39 -4.76 -8.40
C ILE A 216 5.62 -3.35 -7.87
N LYS A 217 6.26 -3.17 -6.71
CA LYS A 217 6.59 -1.84 -6.17
C LYS A 217 7.40 -1.01 -7.17
N TRP A 218 8.33 -1.64 -7.88
CA TRP A 218 9.14 -0.98 -8.91
C TRP A 218 8.33 -0.56 -10.13
N MET A 219 7.51 -1.47 -10.64
CA MET A 219 6.65 -1.16 -11.80
C MET A 219 5.68 -0.02 -11.48
N VAL A 220 5.08 -0.05 -10.29
CA VAL A 220 4.15 1.00 -9.87
C VAL A 220 4.88 2.33 -9.69
N ALA A 221 6.05 2.35 -9.04
CA ALA A 221 6.86 3.56 -8.86
C ALA A 221 7.34 4.17 -10.20
N ALA A 222 7.60 3.33 -11.21
CA ALA A 222 7.88 3.84 -12.55
C ALA A 222 6.65 4.46 -13.22
N ALA A 223 5.47 3.87 -12.98
CA ALA A 223 4.21 4.31 -13.57
C ALA A 223 3.62 5.57 -12.89
N ASP A 224 3.92 5.82 -11.61
CA ASP A 224 3.38 6.96 -10.85
C ASP A 224 4.14 8.27 -11.12
N THR A 225 5.41 8.21 -11.51
CA THR A 225 6.26 9.38 -11.76
C THR A 225 5.61 10.42 -12.69
N PRO A 226 5.05 10.08 -13.87
CA PRO A 226 4.34 11.05 -14.71
C PRO A 226 3.15 11.71 -14.02
N LEU A 227 2.50 11.00 -13.10
CA LEU A 227 1.32 11.48 -12.39
C LEU A 227 1.68 12.50 -11.30
N VAL A 228 2.83 12.35 -10.67
CA VAL A 228 3.40 13.35 -9.76
C VAL A 228 3.64 14.66 -10.52
N TYR A 229 4.24 14.61 -11.72
CA TYR A 229 4.42 15.80 -12.56
C TYR A 229 3.09 16.45 -12.94
N LEU A 230 2.08 15.65 -13.32
CA LEU A 230 0.73 16.14 -13.63
C LEU A 230 0.10 16.85 -12.42
N SER A 231 0.22 16.27 -11.23
CA SER A 231 -0.29 16.85 -9.99
C SER A 231 0.37 18.21 -9.68
N SER A 232 1.68 18.29 -9.87
CA SER A 232 2.47 19.52 -9.68
C SER A 232 2.07 20.61 -10.67
N LEU A 233 1.77 20.25 -11.92
CA LEU A 233 1.22 21.20 -12.91
C LEU A 233 -0.16 21.73 -12.49
N TRP A 234 -1.04 20.87 -11.98
CA TRP A 234 -2.34 21.30 -11.48
C TRP A 234 -2.22 22.24 -10.28
N HIS A 235 -1.33 21.92 -9.35
CA HIS A 235 -1.06 22.75 -8.18
C HIS A 235 -0.61 24.16 -8.58
N ARG A 236 0.40 24.25 -9.46
CA ARG A 236 0.90 25.55 -9.96
C ARG A 236 -0.17 26.36 -10.69
N LYS A 237 -1.06 25.70 -11.43
CA LYS A 237 -2.15 26.35 -12.20
C LYS A 237 -3.39 26.62 -11.34
N LYS A 238 -3.36 26.40 -10.03
CA LYS A 238 -4.49 26.56 -9.10
C LYS A 238 -5.77 25.83 -9.59
N ARG A 239 -5.61 24.64 -10.17
CA ARG A 239 -6.72 23.81 -10.68
C ARG A 239 -7.19 22.76 -9.71
N ILE A 240 -6.95 22.96 -8.42
CA ILE A 240 -7.25 22.06 -7.33
C ILE A 240 -8.33 22.71 -6.49
N GLY A 241 -9.34 21.95 -6.11
CA GLY A 241 -10.35 22.38 -5.13
C GLY A 241 -9.69 22.44 -3.76
N GLU A 242 -9.32 23.62 -3.32
CA GLU A 242 -8.92 23.85 -1.92
C GLU A 242 -10.21 24.11 -1.12
N VAL A 243 -10.58 23.13 -0.27
CA VAL A 243 -11.61 23.30 0.76
C VAL A 243 -10.91 23.75 2.03
#